data_f5bb9fee6363b88ff522803e9a6c7bd4
#
_entry.id   f5bb9fee6363b88ff522803e9a6c7bd4
#
_cell.length_a   1.000
_cell.length_b   1.000
_cell.length_c   1.000
_cell.angle_alpha   90.00
_cell.angle_beta   90.00
_cell.angle_gamma   90.00
#
_symmetry.space_group_name_H-M   'P 1'
#
loop_
_entity.id
_entity.type
_entity.pdbx_description
1 polymer ?
#
loop_
_entity_poly.entity_id
_entity_poly.type
_entity_poly.pdbx_seq_one_letter_code
_entity_poly.pdbx_strand_id
1 'polypeptide(L)'
;MADSETRPQLSLVEAIVPVASLILLVGLSYYLFGDGGANGPNQVGMVVATMIAVVVGWRRGHTLHELSDAAIASVSSGMSAIFILFAVGALIGTWAMSGTLVAMVYYGLQILNPAYFYVSAAAIAAVISFGIGSSWTVVGTVGIGLMGISDAMDLDPAITAGAIISGAYFGDTVSPLSDSANLAAGVANVDLYTHIRRTGLIAAGALAIALVVFWLVGGAGDFDPSYKLSVLNSDFHVSPILFSSTPAKWPTPTSARRASITRTSS
;
A
#
# COMPACT_ATOMS: atom_id res chain seq x y z
N MET A 1 6.77 36.45 28.23
CA MET A 1 6.30 35.48 29.22
C MET A 1 4.94 36.01 29.67
N ALA A 2 3.91 35.69 28.91
CA ALA A 2 2.54 36.12 29.22
C ALA A 2 1.71 34.85 29.25
N ASP A 3 1.10 34.64 30.39
CA ASP A 3 -0.06 33.80 30.71
C ASP A 3 -0.25 32.48 29.97
N SER A 4 0.39 31.44 30.48
CA SER A 4 -0.18 30.09 30.44
C SER A 4 -1.33 30.00 31.46
N GLU A 5 -2.31 30.91 31.37
CA GLU A 5 -3.56 30.74 32.10
C GLU A 5 -4.20 29.42 31.68
N THR A 6 -4.51 28.66 32.67
CA THR A 6 -5.17 27.36 32.69
C THR A 6 -6.38 27.31 31.75
N ARG A 7 -6.11 27.06 30.43
CA ARG A 7 -7.21 26.77 29.49
C ARG A 7 -7.87 25.47 29.93
N PRO A 8 -9.19 25.41 29.96
CA PRO A 8 -9.88 24.20 30.37
C PRO A 8 -9.45 23.06 29.44
N GLN A 9 -8.90 22.01 30.04
CA GLN A 9 -8.50 20.82 29.29
C GLN A 9 -9.73 20.27 28.54
N LEU A 10 -9.52 19.80 27.30
CA LEU A 10 -10.53 19.12 26.53
C LEU A 10 -11.08 17.95 27.34
N SER A 11 -12.40 17.84 27.45
CA SER A 11 -13.01 16.65 28.01
C SER A 11 -12.77 15.46 27.06
N LEU A 12 -12.70 14.25 27.62
CA LEU A 12 -12.52 13.02 26.81
C LEU A 12 -13.57 12.93 25.69
N VAL A 13 -14.81 13.31 25.98
CA VAL A 13 -15.91 13.30 25.00
C VAL A 13 -15.61 14.24 23.83
N GLU A 14 -15.16 15.45 24.10
CA GLU A 14 -14.82 16.44 23.06
C GLU A 14 -13.62 16.04 22.22
N ALA A 15 -12.65 15.33 22.79
CA ALA A 15 -11.52 14.78 22.05
C ALA A 15 -11.95 13.60 21.14
N ILE A 16 -12.92 12.82 21.57
CA ILE A 16 -13.44 11.67 20.79
C ILE A 16 -14.34 12.12 19.64
N VAL A 17 -15.07 13.21 19.75
CA VAL A 17 -16.07 13.65 18.74
C VAL A 17 -15.46 13.77 17.33
N PRO A 18 -14.33 14.45 17.07
CA PRO A 18 -13.74 14.52 15.72
C PRO A 18 -13.32 13.15 15.19
N VAL A 19 -12.74 12.29 16.04
CA VAL A 19 -12.29 10.96 15.66
C VAL A 19 -13.48 10.05 15.34
N ALA A 20 -14.50 10.06 16.18
CA ALA A 20 -15.72 9.30 15.96
C ALA A 20 -16.45 9.76 14.69
N SER A 21 -16.51 11.09 14.45
CA SER A 21 -17.10 11.63 13.22
C SER A 21 -16.32 11.20 11.97
N LEU A 22 -14.99 11.15 12.04
CA LEU A 22 -14.15 10.64 10.93
C LEU A 22 -14.46 9.18 10.63
N ILE A 23 -14.44 8.32 11.65
CA ILE A 23 -14.73 6.89 11.49
C ILE A 23 -16.13 6.67 10.91
N LEU A 24 -17.13 7.40 11.44
CA LEU A 24 -18.51 7.30 10.96
C LEU A 24 -18.65 7.76 9.52
N LEU A 25 -18.05 8.89 9.14
CA LEU A 25 -18.14 9.44 7.79
C LEU A 25 -17.41 8.58 6.76
N VAL A 26 -16.24 8.05 7.11
CA VAL A 26 -15.51 7.12 6.25
C VAL A 26 -16.27 5.80 6.11
N GLY A 27 -16.79 5.26 7.22
CA GLY A 27 -17.63 4.05 7.19
C GLY A 27 -18.90 4.23 6.36
N LEU A 28 -19.57 5.38 6.50
CA LEU A 28 -20.75 5.73 5.71
C LEU A 28 -20.39 5.88 4.21
N SER A 29 -19.23 6.44 3.91
CA SER A 29 -18.73 6.58 2.54
C SER A 29 -18.60 5.21 1.85
N TYR A 30 -17.97 4.24 2.52
CA TYR A 30 -17.88 2.88 1.98
C TYR A 30 -19.21 2.16 1.93
N TYR A 31 -20.08 2.39 2.91
CA TYR A 31 -21.44 1.80 2.92
C TYR A 31 -22.28 2.29 1.74
N LEU A 32 -22.21 3.59 1.40
CA LEU A 32 -23.03 4.20 0.34
C LEU A 32 -22.43 4.04 -1.07
N PHE A 33 -21.12 4.07 -1.18
CA PHE A 33 -20.42 4.14 -2.47
C PHE A 33 -19.52 2.92 -2.77
N GLY A 34 -19.45 1.95 -1.85
CA GLY A 34 -18.55 0.80 -2.00
C GLY A 34 -17.10 1.26 -2.23
N ASP A 35 -16.40 0.62 -3.15
CA ASP A 35 -15.01 0.97 -3.50
C ASP A 35 -14.86 2.39 -4.06
N GLY A 36 -15.93 2.96 -4.62
CA GLY A 36 -15.99 4.37 -5.06
C GLY A 36 -15.83 5.38 -3.92
N GLY A 37 -16.03 4.96 -2.67
CA GLY A 37 -15.82 5.80 -1.49
C GLY A 37 -14.41 6.41 -1.43
N ALA A 38 -13.40 5.69 -1.91
CA ALA A 38 -12.02 6.15 -1.97
C ALA A 38 -11.79 7.28 -2.98
N ASN A 39 -12.64 7.44 -4.00
CA ASN A 39 -12.44 8.35 -5.14
C ASN A 39 -13.02 9.76 -4.95
N GLY A 40 -13.38 10.13 -3.73
CA GLY A 40 -13.92 11.47 -3.42
C GLY A 40 -14.64 11.54 -2.09
N PRO A 41 -15.65 10.68 -1.82
CA PRO A 41 -16.44 10.75 -0.59
C PRO A 41 -15.61 10.70 0.71
N ASN A 42 -14.54 9.91 0.77
CA ASN A 42 -13.63 9.87 1.93
C ASN A 42 -12.94 11.21 2.18
N GLN A 43 -12.52 11.91 1.11
CA GLN A 43 -11.89 13.22 1.22
C GLN A 43 -12.85 14.24 1.82
N VAL A 44 -14.13 14.21 1.38
CA VAL A 44 -15.19 15.05 1.97
C VAL A 44 -15.37 14.72 3.43
N GLY A 45 -15.43 13.43 3.80
CA GLY A 45 -15.54 12.98 5.19
C GLY A 45 -14.39 13.49 6.06
N MET A 46 -13.14 13.44 5.56
CA MET A 46 -11.98 13.99 6.26
C MET A 46 -12.04 15.50 6.46
N VAL A 47 -12.48 16.26 5.44
CA VAL A 47 -12.65 17.71 5.55
C VAL A 47 -13.72 18.03 6.60
N VAL A 48 -14.86 17.36 6.58
CA VAL A 48 -15.94 17.58 7.57
C VAL A 48 -15.47 17.25 8.98
N ALA A 49 -14.77 16.15 9.19
CA ALA A 49 -14.21 15.79 10.49
C ALA A 49 -13.18 16.83 10.99
N THR A 50 -12.36 17.36 10.07
CA THR A 50 -11.42 18.45 10.38
C THR A 50 -12.17 19.72 10.78
N MET A 51 -13.25 20.09 10.08
CA MET A 51 -14.09 21.23 10.47
C MET A 51 -14.71 21.04 11.86
N ILE A 52 -15.15 19.83 12.20
CA ILE A 52 -15.66 19.51 13.54
C ILE A 52 -14.55 19.72 14.59
N ALA A 53 -13.33 19.25 14.32
CA ALA A 53 -12.17 19.45 15.21
C ALA A 53 -11.87 20.95 15.42
N VAL A 54 -11.88 21.74 14.35
CA VAL A 54 -11.70 23.19 14.40
C VAL A 54 -12.78 23.87 15.25
N VAL A 55 -14.05 23.48 15.06
CA VAL A 55 -15.17 24.04 15.85
C VAL A 55 -15.05 23.69 17.34
N VAL A 56 -14.65 22.47 17.66
CA VAL A 56 -14.40 22.03 19.05
C VAL A 56 -13.27 22.85 19.67
N GLY A 57 -12.14 23.00 18.98
CA GLY A 57 -11.02 23.80 19.43
C GLY A 57 -11.38 25.28 19.62
N TRP A 58 -12.10 25.86 18.67
CA TRP A 58 -12.56 27.25 18.74
C TRP A 58 -13.50 27.48 19.92
N ARG A 59 -14.44 26.59 20.18
CA ARG A 59 -15.34 26.65 21.35
C ARG A 59 -14.60 26.59 22.68
N ARG A 60 -13.42 26.00 22.70
CA ARG A 60 -12.54 25.92 23.87
C ARG A 60 -11.58 27.10 23.99
N GLY A 61 -11.75 28.14 23.17
CA GLY A 61 -11.01 29.40 23.24
C GLY A 61 -9.70 29.40 22.47
N HIS A 62 -9.44 28.41 21.62
CA HIS A 62 -8.33 28.47 20.69
C HIS A 62 -8.62 29.45 19.56
N THR A 63 -7.63 30.25 19.21
CA THR A 63 -7.73 31.15 18.04
C THR A 63 -7.63 30.34 16.74
N LEU A 64 -8.21 30.85 15.66
CA LEU A 64 -8.06 30.23 14.34
C LEU A 64 -6.60 30.17 13.89
N HIS A 65 -5.78 31.10 14.33
CA HIS A 65 -4.34 31.10 14.05
C HIS A 65 -3.65 29.91 14.72
N GLU A 66 -3.90 29.67 16.00
CA GLU A 66 -3.33 28.52 16.72
C GLU A 66 -3.78 27.18 16.11
N LEU A 67 -5.04 27.09 15.69
CA LEU A 67 -5.56 25.90 15.03
C LEU A 67 -4.93 25.70 13.64
N SER A 68 -4.68 26.78 12.91
CA SER A 68 -3.97 26.75 11.64
C SER A 68 -2.50 26.31 11.83
N ASP A 69 -1.81 26.84 12.84
CA ASP A 69 -0.43 26.46 13.12
C ASP A 69 -0.32 24.98 13.52
N ALA A 70 -1.26 24.48 14.31
CA ALA A 70 -1.35 23.06 14.65
C ALA A 70 -1.59 22.19 13.41
N ALA A 71 -2.45 22.63 12.48
CA ALA A 71 -2.70 21.93 11.21
C ALA A 71 -1.43 21.92 10.34
N ILE A 72 -0.73 23.05 10.22
CA ILE A 72 0.54 23.14 9.47
C ILE A 72 1.59 22.21 10.06
N ALA A 73 1.74 22.19 11.39
CA ALA A 73 2.66 21.30 12.07
C ALA A 73 2.34 19.81 11.79
N SER A 74 1.06 19.46 11.82
CA SER A 74 0.60 18.09 11.50
C SER A 74 0.89 17.70 10.05
N VAL A 75 0.61 18.58 9.10
CA VAL A 75 0.93 18.34 7.67
C VAL A 75 2.43 18.21 7.48
N SER A 76 3.21 19.10 8.13
CA SER A 76 4.67 19.07 8.06
C SER A 76 5.26 17.74 8.55
N SER A 77 4.70 17.16 9.61
CA SER A 77 5.13 15.83 10.08
C SER A 77 4.81 14.70 9.10
N GLY A 78 3.78 14.86 8.28
CA GLY A 78 3.39 13.90 7.24
C GLY A 78 4.10 14.07 5.88
N MET A 79 4.88 15.14 5.70
CA MET A 79 5.49 15.45 4.39
C MET A 79 6.39 14.36 3.86
N SER A 80 7.15 13.67 4.72
CA SER A 80 7.99 12.53 4.31
C SER A 80 7.17 11.44 3.63
N ALA A 81 6.01 11.07 4.20
CA ALA A 81 5.13 10.07 3.60
C ALA A 81 4.58 10.52 2.24
N ILE A 82 4.22 11.80 2.11
CA ILE A 82 3.75 12.39 0.86
C ILE A 82 4.84 12.31 -0.22
N PHE A 83 6.08 12.68 0.09
CA PHE A 83 7.20 12.59 -0.86
C PHE A 83 7.52 11.15 -1.25
N ILE A 84 7.43 10.19 -0.32
CA ILE A 84 7.59 8.77 -0.63
C ILE A 84 6.51 8.32 -1.63
N LEU A 85 5.24 8.71 -1.42
CA LEU A 85 4.15 8.36 -2.34
C LEU A 85 4.37 8.95 -3.74
N PHE A 86 4.84 10.19 -3.86
CA PHE A 86 5.20 10.77 -5.15
C PHE A 86 6.35 10.03 -5.82
N ALA A 87 7.41 9.70 -5.08
CA ALA A 87 8.55 8.95 -5.61
C ALA A 87 8.14 7.54 -6.08
N VAL A 88 7.30 6.86 -5.31
CA VAL A 88 6.72 5.56 -5.67
C VAL A 88 5.86 5.67 -6.91
N GLY A 89 5.00 6.69 -7.02
CA GLY A 89 4.19 6.93 -8.20
C GLY A 89 5.04 7.15 -9.47
N ALA A 90 6.11 7.93 -9.36
CA ALA A 90 7.07 8.12 -10.45
C ALA A 90 7.80 6.82 -10.83
N LEU A 91 8.20 6.02 -9.83
CA LEU A 91 8.84 4.73 -10.05
C LEU A 91 7.92 3.76 -10.79
N ILE A 92 6.65 3.65 -10.38
CA ILE A 92 5.65 2.82 -11.07
C ILE A 92 5.49 3.26 -12.53
N GLY A 93 5.40 4.56 -12.77
CA GLY A 93 5.31 5.12 -14.12
C GLY A 93 6.53 4.72 -14.98
N THR A 94 7.73 4.82 -14.44
CA THR A 94 8.95 4.40 -15.14
C THR A 94 9.00 2.89 -15.38
N TRP A 95 8.57 2.06 -14.43
CA TRP A 95 8.50 0.61 -14.58
C TRP A 95 7.47 0.17 -15.63
N ALA A 96 6.33 0.86 -15.69
CA ALA A 96 5.33 0.62 -16.73
C ALA A 96 5.88 0.95 -18.13
N MET A 97 6.59 2.08 -18.26
CA MET A 97 7.17 2.50 -19.54
C MET A 97 8.36 1.65 -19.98
N SER A 98 9.18 1.17 -19.05
CA SER A 98 10.39 0.37 -19.34
C SER A 98 10.07 -1.11 -19.60
N GLY A 99 8.86 -1.56 -19.36
CA GLY A 99 8.50 -2.99 -19.43
C GLY A 99 8.95 -3.81 -18.22
N THR A 100 9.47 -3.17 -17.17
CA THR A 100 9.90 -3.85 -15.95
C THR A 100 8.77 -4.61 -15.28
N LEU A 101 7.55 -4.05 -15.26
CA LEU A 101 6.37 -4.74 -14.72
C LEU A 101 6.07 -6.02 -15.50
N VAL A 102 6.15 -5.99 -16.83
CA VAL A 102 5.96 -7.16 -17.69
C VAL A 102 7.00 -8.24 -17.39
N ALA A 103 8.27 -7.84 -17.24
CA ALA A 103 9.35 -8.76 -16.89
C ALA A 103 9.13 -9.38 -15.49
N MET A 104 8.69 -8.59 -14.51
CA MET A 104 8.35 -9.10 -13.17
C MET A 104 7.23 -10.15 -13.24
N VAL A 105 6.18 -9.89 -14.02
CA VAL A 105 5.08 -10.84 -14.22
C VAL A 105 5.58 -12.09 -14.92
N TYR A 106 6.36 -11.97 -15.99
CA TYR A 106 6.90 -13.11 -16.75
C TYR A 106 7.74 -14.06 -15.87
N TYR A 107 8.70 -13.51 -15.11
CA TYR A 107 9.53 -14.33 -14.23
C TYR A 107 8.74 -14.81 -12.99
N GLY A 108 7.82 -13.99 -12.47
CA GLY A 108 6.95 -14.37 -11.37
C GLY A 108 6.08 -15.59 -11.70
N LEU A 109 5.52 -15.65 -12.91
CA LEU A 109 4.74 -16.80 -13.40
C LEU A 109 5.56 -18.09 -13.53
N GLN A 110 6.88 -17.98 -13.69
CA GLN A 110 7.78 -19.14 -13.75
C GLN A 110 8.21 -19.65 -12.37
N ILE A 111 8.29 -18.78 -11.39
CA ILE A 111 8.86 -19.09 -10.09
C ILE A 111 7.79 -19.35 -9.04
N LEU A 112 6.66 -18.61 -9.11
CA LEU A 112 5.61 -18.66 -8.10
C LEU A 112 4.51 -19.64 -8.51
N ASN A 113 4.13 -20.49 -7.57
CA ASN A 113 3.03 -21.43 -7.77
C ASN A 113 1.73 -20.81 -7.26
N PRO A 114 0.63 -20.80 -8.04
CA PRO A 114 -0.66 -20.24 -7.64
C PRO A 114 -1.20 -20.80 -6.33
N ALA A 115 -1.01 -22.10 -6.09
CA ALA A 115 -1.49 -22.76 -4.87
C ALA A 115 -0.90 -22.16 -3.56
N TYR A 116 0.30 -21.62 -3.65
CA TYR A 116 1.00 -21.04 -2.50
C TYR A 116 1.30 -19.54 -2.68
N PHE A 117 0.67 -18.93 -3.67
CA PHE A 117 0.99 -17.56 -4.08
C PHE A 117 0.83 -16.56 -2.93
N TYR A 118 -0.29 -16.57 -2.21
CA TYR A 118 -0.56 -15.61 -1.14
C TYR A 118 0.45 -15.74 0.01
N VAL A 119 0.80 -16.96 0.39
CA VAL A 119 1.84 -17.22 1.40
C VAL A 119 3.20 -16.72 0.92
N SER A 120 3.54 -17.00 -0.34
CA SER A 120 4.80 -16.56 -0.94
C SER A 120 4.87 -15.04 -1.04
N ALA A 121 3.78 -14.38 -1.45
CA ALA A 121 3.68 -12.93 -1.53
C ALA A 121 3.87 -12.27 -0.16
N ALA A 122 3.21 -12.79 0.88
CA ALA A 122 3.38 -12.30 2.25
C ALA A 122 4.82 -12.50 2.75
N ALA A 123 5.43 -13.66 2.48
CA ALA A 123 6.80 -13.96 2.90
C ALA A 123 7.83 -13.06 2.18
N ILE A 124 7.69 -12.87 0.86
CA ILE A 124 8.55 -11.98 0.06
C ILE A 124 8.44 -10.55 0.57
N ALA A 125 7.21 -10.05 0.78
CA ALA A 125 6.98 -8.71 1.30
C ALA A 125 7.58 -8.54 2.70
N ALA A 126 7.46 -9.55 3.57
CA ALA A 126 8.04 -9.53 4.93
C ALA A 126 9.57 -9.43 4.93
N VAL A 127 10.23 -10.27 4.12
CA VAL A 127 11.70 -10.30 4.03
C VAL A 127 12.25 -8.98 3.47
N ILE A 128 11.63 -8.47 2.39
CA ILE A 128 12.07 -7.22 1.77
C ILE A 128 11.81 -6.03 2.69
N SER A 129 10.65 -6.00 3.35
CA SER A 129 10.29 -4.93 4.29
C SER A 129 11.20 -4.93 5.52
N PHE A 130 11.57 -6.11 6.02
CA PHE A 130 12.58 -6.22 7.08
C PHE A 130 13.93 -5.62 6.68
N GLY A 131 14.37 -5.89 5.45
CA GLY A 131 15.64 -5.37 4.93
C GLY A 131 15.65 -3.86 4.67
N ILE A 132 14.53 -3.29 4.24
CA ILE A 132 14.39 -1.86 3.91
C ILE A 132 13.95 -1.04 5.13
N GLY A 133 13.14 -1.63 6.03
CA GLY A 133 12.55 -0.93 7.18
C GLY A 133 11.38 -0.02 6.81
N SER A 134 10.66 -0.33 5.73
CA SER A 134 9.52 0.50 5.29
C SER A 134 8.44 -0.34 4.60
N SER A 135 7.29 -0.46 5.24
CA SER A 135 6.12 -1.13 4.66
C SER A 135 5.58 -0.39 3.44
N TRP A 136 5.55 0.93 3.48
CA TRP A 136 5.06 1.78 2.37
C TRP A 136 5.86 1.57 1.09
N THR A 137 7.19 1.55 1.22
CA THR A 137 8.09 1.34 0.08
C THR A 137 7.86 -0.03 -0.54
N VAL A 138 7.72 -1.07 0.27
CA VAL A 138 7.53 -2.44 -0.22
C VAL A 138 6.17 -2.62 -0.88
N VAL A 139 5.09 -2.13 -0.27
CA VAL A 139 3.75 -2.19 -0.86
C VAL A 139 3.71 -1.43 -2.19
N GLY A 140 4.29 -0.23 -2.25
CA GLY A 140 4.31 0.60 -3.45
C GLY A 140 5.29 0.16 -4.55
N THR A 141 6.19 -0.77 -4.28
CA THR A 141 7.17 -1.26 -5.26
C THR A 141 6.96 -2.74 -5.58
N VAL A 142 7.54 -3.61 -4.77
CA VAL A 142 7.42 -5.06 -4.95
C VAL A 142 5.96 -5.52 -4.92
N GLY A 143 5.14 -4.89 -4.06
CA GLY A 143 3.72 -5.17 -3.95
C GLY A 143 2.98 -5.02 -5.28
N ILE A 144 3.28 -3.99 -6.07
CA ILE A 144 2.66 -3.78 -7.37
C ILE A 144 3.06 -4.87 -8.36
N GLY A 145 4.32 -5.30 -8.34
CA GLY A 145 4.77 -6.44 -9.14
C GLY A 145 4.02 -7.73 -8.75
N LEU A 146 3.88 -8.00 -7.46
CA LEU A 146 3.12 -9.15 -6.96
C LEU A 146 1.62 -9.07 -7.32
N MET A 147 1.02 -7.87 -7.28
CA MET A 147 -0.35 -7.67 -7.76
C MET A 147 -0.49 -8.00 -9.25
N GLY A 148 0.46 -7.56 -10.08
CA GLY A 148 0.47 -7.89 -11.51
C GLY A 148 0.61 -9.39 -11.78
N ILE A 149 1.41 -10.11 -10.98
CA ILE A 149 1.54 -11.57 -11.06
C ILE A 149 0.21 -12.25 -10.64
N SER A 150 -0.41 -11.77 -9.56
CA SER A 150 -1.71 -12.24 -9.09
C SER A 150 -2.81 -12.12 -10.14
N ASP A 151 -2.89 -10.95 -10.78
CA ASP A 151 -3.85 -10.69 -11.86
C ASP A 151 -3.58 -11.63 -13.07
N ALA A 152 -2.31 -11.83 -13.41
CA ALA A 152 -1.93 -12.78 -14.45
C ALA A 152 -2.26 -14.25 -14.11
N MET A 153 -2.33 -14.60 -12.83
CA MET A 153 -2.72 -15.93 -12.32
C MET A 153 -4.23 -16.07 -12.08
N ASP A 154 -5.04 -15.04 -12.38
CA ASP A 154 -6.47 -14.96 -12.10
C ASP A 154 -6.82 -15.17 -10.60
N LEU A 155 -5.95 -14.70 -9.71
CA LEU A 155 -6.12 -14.76 -8.26
C LEU A 155 -6.89 -13.56 -7.73
N ASP A 156 -7.51 -13.69 -6.55
CA ASP A 156 -8.25 -12.60 -5.91
C ASP A 156 -7.33 -11.44 -5.51
N PRO A 157 -7.54 -10.23 -6.05
CA PRO A 157 -6.69 -9.08 -5.80
C PRO A 157 -6.79 -8.58 -4.35
N ALA A 158 -7.93 -8.73 -3.67
CA ALA A 158 -8.11 -8.27 -2.30
C ALA A 158 -7.32 -9.16 -1.33
N ILE A 159 -7.34 -10.49 -1.55
CA ILE A 159 -6.55 -11.43 -0.74
C ILE A 159 -5.06 -11.22 -1.00
N THR A 160 -4.67 -11.00 -2.25
CA THR A 160 -3.28 -10.66 -2.61
C THR A 160 -2.79 -9.40 -1.93
N ALA A 161 -3.58 -8.33 -1.98
CA ALA A 161 -3.25 -7.08 -1.30
C ALA A 161 -3.11 -7.29 0.22
N GLY A 162 -4.04 -8.04 0.82
CA GLY A 162 -3.97 -8.41 2.23
C GLY A 162 -2.70 -9.17 2.58
N ALA A 163 -2.27 -10.13 1.76
CA ALA A 163 -1.05 -10.89 1.95
C ALA A 163 0.21 -9.99 1.89
N ILE A 164 0.30 -9.15 0.87
CA ILE A 164 1.41 -8.20 0.68
C ILE A 164 1.50 -7.23 1.86
N ILE A 165 0.38 -6.63 2.25
CA ILE A 165 0.31 -5.68 3.36
C ILE A 165 0.70 -6.37 4.68
N SER A 166 0.18 -7.56 4.96
CA SER A 166 0.50 -8.30 6.18
C SER A 166 1.99 -8.58 6.31
N GLY A 167 2.62 -9.03 5.22
CA GLY A 167 4.07 -9.26 5.18
C GLY A 167 4.87 -7.96 5.34
N ALA A 168 4.50 -6.92 4.61
CA ALA A 168 5.19 -5.64 4.63
C ALA A 168 5.16 -4.99 6.02
N TYR A 169 4.01 -5.00 6.69
CA TYR A 169 3.88 -4.47 8.05
C TYR A 169 4.67 -5.28 9.08
N PHE A 170 4.67 -6.62 8.96
CA PHE A 170 5.51 -7.44 9.81
C PHE A 170 6.98 -7.06 9.68
N GLY A 171 7.50 -7.01 8.45
CA GLY A 171 8.89 -6.69 8.19
C GLY A 171 9.28 -5.32 8.74
N ASP A 172 8.44 -4.32 8.52
CA ASP A 172 8.62 -2.96 9.06
C ASP A 172 8.67 -2.96 10.60
N THR A 173 7.70 -3.60 11.24
CA THR A 173 7.60 -3.64 12.72
C THR A 173 8.82 -4.27 13.40
N VAL A 174 9.47 -5.25 12.77
CA VAL A 174 10.62 -5.97 13.34
C VAL A 174 11.97 -5.51 12.79
N SER A 175 11.99 -4.52 11.91
CA SER A 175 13.21 -4.00 11.32
C SER A 175 13.89 -2.96 12.22
N PRO A 176 15.19 -3.08 12.47
CA PRO A 176 15.94 -2.01 13.14
C PRO A 176 16.11 -0.76 12.29
N LEU A 177 15.86 -0.83 10.98
CA LEU A 177 15.90 0.31 10.05
C LEU A 177 14.58 1.05 9.96
N SER A 178 13.52 0.54 10.62
CA SER A 178 12.19 1.13 10.57
C SER A 178 12.10 2.43 11.36
N ASP A 179 11.64 3.48 10.69
CA ASP A 179 11.38 4.78 11.33
C ASP A 179 10.30 4.65 12.42
N SER A 180 9.27 3.86 12.18
CA SER A 180 8.16 3.64 13.13
C SER A 180 8.62 2.91 14.38
N ALA A 181 9.47 1.88 14.25
CA ALA A 181 10.02 1.15 15.39
C ALA A 181 10.99 2.01 16.21
N ASN A 182 11.84 2.80 15.52
CA ASN A 182 12.77 3.73 16.16
C ASN A 182 12.00 4.83 16.92
N LEU A 183 10.97 5.42 16.30
CA LEU A 183 10.15 6.44 16.94
C LEU A 183 9.42 5.86 18.17
N ALA A 184 8.81 4.69 18.04
CA ALA A 184 8.10 4.05 19.14
C ALA A 184 9.01 3.75 20.32
N ALA A 185 10.21 3.22 20.08
CA ALA A 185 11.21 2.95 21.09
C ALA A 185 11.68 4.25 21.78
N GLY A 186 11.92 5.32 20.98
CA GLY A 186 12.31 6.63 21.48
C GLY A 186 11.25 7.29 22.38
N VAL A 187 9.99 7.28 21.95
CA VAL A 187 8.88 7.84 22.73
C VAL A 187 8.65 7.04 24.03
N ALA A 188 8.74 5.70 23.95
CA ALA A 188 8.60 4.84 25.13
C ALA A 188 9.84 4.84 26.04
N ASN A 189 10.92 5.50 25.63
CA ASN A 189 12.20 5.52 26.33
C ASN A 189 12.73 4.11 26.67
N VAL A 190 12.66 3.22 25.68
CA VAL A 190 13.18 1.85 25.76
C VAL A 190 14.23 1.61 24.70
N ASP A 191 15.14 0.66 24.95
CA ASP A 191 16.10 0.23 23.94
C ASP A 191 15.41 -0.35 22.70
N LEU A 192 15.86 0.05 21.50
CA LEU A 192 15.29 -0.36 20.23
C LEU A 192 15.22 -1.89 20.05
N TYR A 193 16.31 -2.58 20.35
CA TYR A 193 16.36 -4.03 20.19
C TYR A 193 15.45 -4.77 21.18
N THR A 194 15.30 -4.21 22.38
CA THR A 194 14.35 -4.72 23.38
C THR A 194 12.91 -4.51 22.90
N HIS A 195 12.61 -3.35 22.31
CA HIS A 195 11.31 -3.07 21.70
C HIS A 195 11.01 -4.06 20.56
N ILE A 196 11.92 -4.16 19.58
CA ILE A 196 11.77 -5.05 18.42
C ILE A 196 11.59 -6.51 18.86
N ARG A 197 12.37 -6.99 19.83
CA ARG A 197 12.25 -8.36 20.29
C ARG A 197 10.89 -8.67 20.91
N ARG A 198 10.33 -7.75 21.68
CA ARG A 198 9.01 -7.92 22.31
C ARG A 198 7.88 -7.80 21.29
N THR A 199 7.89 -6.76 20.50
CA THR A 199 6.89 -6.52 19.45
C THR A 199 6.96 -7.60 18.37
N GLY A 200 8.18 -8.04 18.03
CA GLY A 200 8.43 -9.08 17.05
C GLY A 200 7.85 -10.44 17.41
N LEU A 201 7.81 -10.81 18.69
CA LEU A 201 7.14 -12.05 19.12
C LEU A 201 5.63 -12.00 18.84
N ILE A 202 5.00 -10.86 19.13
CA ILE A 202 3.56 -10.66 18.87
C ILE A 202 3.31 -10.62 17.36
N ALA A 203 4.11 -9.83 16.62
CA ALA A 203 4.00 -9.71 15.18
C ALA A 203 4.25 -11.04 14.45
N ALA A 204 5.23 -11.84 14.91
CA ALA A 204 5.49 -13.17 14.35
C ALA A 204 4.32 -14.14 14.58
N GLY A 205 3.70 -14.10 15.76
CA GLY A 205 2.50 -14.87 16.04
C GLY A 205 1.33 -14.46 15.12
N ALA A 206 1.11 -13.15 14.94
CA ALA A 206 0.09 -12.63 14.05
C ALA A 206 0.35 -13.01 12.58
N LEU A 207 1.61 -12.87 12.12
CA LEU A 207 1.98 -13.27 10.75
C LEU A 207 1.82 -14.79 10.55
N ALA A 208 2.19 -15.62 11.53
CA ALA A 208 2.03 -17.07 11.45
C ALA A 208 0.55 -17.44 11.26
N ILE A 209 -0.35 -16.83 12.03
CA ILE A 209 -1.80 -17.01 11.86
C ILE A 209 -2.25 -16.55 10.47
N ALA A 210 -1.80 -15.37 10.02
CA ALA A 210 -2.14 -14.86 8.70
C ALA A 210 -1.65 -15.78 7.59
N LEU A 211 -0.42 -16.32 7.67
CA LEU A 211 0.11 -17.28 6.70
C LEU A 211 -0.71 -18.56 6.63
N VAL A 212 -1.18 -19.07 7.79
CA VAL A 212 -2.09 -20.23 7.81
C VAL A 212 -3.41 -19.89 7.11
N VAL A 213 -3.98 -18.73 7.39
CA VAL A 213 -5.20 -18.28 6.70
C VAL A 213 -4.97 -18.15 5.20
N PHE A 214 -3.89 -17.53 4.76
CA PHE A 214 -3.54 -17.40 3.35
C PHE A 214 -3.28 -18.75 2.69
N TRP A 215 -2.73 -19.71 3.42
CA TRP A 215 -2.57 -21.07 2.93
C TRP A 215 -3.90 -21.79 2.76
N LEU A 216 -4.83 -21.64 3.70
CA LEU A 216 -6.17 -22.23 3.64
C LEU A 216 -7.05 -21.62 2.55
N VAL A 217 -6.89 -20.32 2.29
CA VAL A 217 -7.63 -19.58 1.26
C VAL A 217 -6.93 -19.68 -0.10
N GLY A 218 -5.65 -20.11 -0.10
CA GLY A 218 -4.86 -20.33 -1.30
C GLY A 218 -5.58 -21.25 -2.27
N GLY A 219 -5.83 -20.75 -3.47
CA GLY A 219 -6.69 -21.42 -4.45
C GLY A 219 -6.06 -22.69 -5.00
N ALA A 220 -6.77 -23.79 -4.89
CA ALA A 220 -6.53 -24.99 -5.66
C ALA A 220 -7.06 -24.79 -7.09
N GLY A 221 -6.45 -23.88 -7.85
CA GLY A 221 -6.77 -23.72 -9.28
C GLY A 221 -5.72 -24.42 -10.12
N ASP A 222 -6.13 -25.27 -11.06
CA ASP A 222 -5.29 -25.75 -12.16
C ASP A 222 -5.00 -24.55 -13.09
N PHE A 223 -3.99 -23.77 -12.71
CA PHE A 223 -3.51 -22.67 -13.53
C PHE A 223 -2.37 -23.16 -14.42
N ASP A 224 -2.59 -23.14 -15.74
CA ASP A 224 -1.54 -23.40 -16.72
C ASP A 224 -0.93 -22.05 -17.20
N PRO A 225 0.29 -21.72 -16.78
CA PRO A 225 0.95 -20.50 -17.17
C PRO A 225 1.35 -20.47 -18.65
N SER A 226 1.36 -21.61 -19.34
CA SER A 226 1.93 -21.79 -20.68
C SER A 226 1.34 -20.83 -21.70
N TYR A 227 0.03 -20.65 -21.68
CA TYR A 227 -0.66 -19.74 -22.60
C TYR A 227 -0.27 -18.28 -22.35
N LYS A 228 -0.34 -17.82 -21.10
CA LYS A 228 0.01 -16.43 -20.75
C LYS A 228 1.50 -16.14 -20.98
N LEU A 229 2.38 -17.10 -20.69
CA LEU A 229 3.80 -17.00 -20.98
C LEU A 229 4.07 -16.94 -22.50
N SER A 230 3.34 -17.69 -23.32
CA SER A 230 3.50 -17.63 -24.77
C SER A 230 3.09 -16.26 -25.33
N VAL A 231 2.00 -15.69 -24.84
CA VAL A 231 1.53 -14.34 -25.23
C VAL A 231 2.54 -13.29 -24.82
N LEU A 232 3.03 -13.32 -23.57
CA LEU A 232 4.02 -12.37 -23.09
C LEU A 232 5.33 -12.46 -23.90
N ASN A 233 5.75 -13.66 -24.28
CA ASN A 233 6.98 -13.84 -25.07
C ASN A 233 6.82 -13.45 -26.54
N SER A 234 5.59 -13.49 -27.09
CA SER A 234 5.29 -13.03 -28.45
C SER A 234 5.21 -11.52 -28.58
N ASP A 235 4.66 -10.86 -27.57
CA ASP A 235 4.38 -9.43 -27.62
C ASP A 235 5.51 -8.59 -27.01
N PHE A 236 6.32 -9.18 -26.14
CA PHE A 236 7.42 -8.52 -25.44
C PHE A 236 8.72 -9.31 -25.56
N HIS A 237 9.81 -8.66 -25.93
CA HIS A 237 11.15 -9.23 -25.82
C HIS A 237 11.62 -9.20 -24.34
N VAL A 238 11.28 -10.25 -23.59
CA VAL A 238 11.72 -10.38 -22.20
C VAL A 238 13.16 -10.87 -22.18
N SER A 239 14.10 -9.98 -21.89
CA SER A 239 15.52 -10.30 -21.75
C SER A 239 15.89 -10.64 -20.30
N PRO A 240 16.70 -11.67 -20.04
CA PRO A 240 17.22 -11.95 -18.70
C PRO A 240 18.11 -10.82 -18.14
N ILE A 241 18.58 -9.92 -18.99
CA ILE A 241 19.25 -8.68 -18.59
C ILE A 241 18.17 -7.62 -18.37
N LEU A 242 17.53 -7.69 -17.24
CA LEU A 242 16.31 -7.00 -16.82
C LEU A 242 16.33 -5.48 -16.95
N PHE A 243 17.43 -4.87 -17.21
CA PHE A 243 17.60 -3.42 -17.17
C PHE A 243 18.23 -2.84 -18.42
N SER A 244 18.53 -3.65 -19.44
CA SER A 244 18.88 -3.13 -20.75
C SER A 244 17.59 -2.96 -21.56
N SER A 245 17.08 -1.76 -21.58
CA SER A 245 15.92 -1.34 -22.32
C SER A 245 16.10 -1.53 -23.82
N THR A 246 15.65 -2.64 -24.37
CA THR A 246 15.19 -2.63 -25.75
C THR A 246 13.72 -2.17 -25.69
N PRO A 247 13.40 -1.03 -26.31
CA PRO A 247 12.02 -0.58 -26.34
C PRO A 247 11.15 -1.68 -26.95
N ALA A 248 10.11 -2.11 -26.22
CA ALA A 248 9.08 -2.94 -26.81
C ALA A 248 8.64 -2.26 -28.10
N LYS A 249 8.58 -3.01 -29.20
CA LYS A 249 7.98 -2.50 -30.43
C LYS A 249 6.53 -2.21 -30.11
N TRP A 250 6.26 -0.94 -29.81
CA TRP A 250 4.88 -0.49 -29.66
C TRP A 250 4.15 -0.84 -30.97
N PRO A 251 3.02 -1.58 -30.93
CA PRO A 251 2.29 -1.90 -32.14
C PRO A 251 1.90 -0.58 -32.81
N THR A 252 2.45 -0.33 -33.97
CA THR A 252 2.07 0.84 -34.75
C THR A 252 0.58 0.73 -35.07
N PRO A 253 -0.21 1.83 -35.06
CA PRO A 253 -1.66 1.80 -35.31
C PRO A 253 -2.07 1.14 -36.62
N THR A 254 -1.12 0.95 -37.54
CA THR A 254 -1.29 0.27 -38.83
C THR A 254 -1.41 -1.25 -38.74
N SER A 255 -0.88 -1.91 -37.70
CA SER A 255 -0.98 -3.36 -37.56
C SER A 255 -2.35 -3.80 -36.98
N ALA A 256 -2.92 -3.00 -36.07
CA ALA A 256 -4.25 -3.26 -35.50
C ALA A 256 -5.38 -3.12 -36.54
N ARG A 257 -5.20 -2.23 -37.53
CA ARG A 257 -6.20 -2.02 -38.59
C ARG A 257 -6.21 -3.13 -39.65
N ARG A 258 -5.10 -3.89 -39.86
CA ARG A 258 -5.07 -5.02 -40.80
C ARG A 258 -5.76 -6.27 -40.26
N ALA A 259 -5.70 -6.51 -38.94
CA ALA A 259 -6.32 -7.65 -38.30
C ALA A 259 -7.86 -7.58 -38.29
N SER A 260 -8.44 -6.38 -38.33
CA SER A 260 -9.90 -6.18 -38.34
C SER A 260 -10.52 -6.31 -39.75
N ILE A 261 -9.74 -6.11 -40.82
CA ILE A 261 -10.24 -6.15 -42.20
C ILE A 261 -10.30 -7.58 -42.75
N THR A 262 -9.50 -8.50 -42.22
CA THR A 262 -9.51 -9.91 -42.62
C THR A 262 -10.61 -10.78 -41.97
N ARG A 263 -11.35 -10.25 -40.98
CA ARG A 263 -12.43 -10.95 -40.28
C ARG A 263 -13.83 -10.72 -40.84
N THR A 264 -14.01 -9.87 -41.86
CA THR A 264 -15.33 -9.54 -42.42
C THR A 264 -15.53 -10.08 -43.86
N SER A 265 -14.65 -10.97 -44.34
CA SER A 265 -14.76 -11.57 -45.68
C SER A 265 -14.56 -13.07 -45.66
N SER A 266 -15.30 -13.76 -44.77
CA SER A 266 -15.53 -15.20 -44.87
C SER A 266 -16.91 -15.57 -44.32
#